data_2edc32cac6373f5b5e936d4b640a5544
#
_entry.id   2edc32cac6373f5b5e936d4b640a5544
#
_cell.length_a   1.000
_cell.length_b   1.000
_cell.length_c   1.000
_cell.angle_alpha   90.00
_cell.angle_beta   90.00
_cell.angle_gamma   90.00
#
_symmetry.space_group_name_H-M   'P 1'
#
loop_
_entity.id
_entity.type
_entity.pdbx_description
1 polymer ?
#
loop_
_entity_poly.entity_id
_entity_poly.type
_entity_poly.pdbx_seq_one_letter_code
_entity_poly.pdbx_strand_id
1 'polypeptide(L)'
;MFKIEIWKDIEGYIGKYQISNLGRVKSLKRYIKPTSPNQKTKTCKEKILKTCIGSHGYYHVSLEGKKYCIHKLVAKAFIENKENFNCVNHKDGNKLNNSIENLEWCNYLYNVNHAFNNSLMKSLKVKATIIKDNTVIIFRSKAKARQYLKLSEKKLNEGLKNGKINNIKLEYFN
;
A
#
# COMPACT_ATOMS: atom_id res chain seq x y z
N MET A 1 24.90 -11.11 1.24
CA MET A 1 24.85 -11.11 -0.25
C MET A 1 24.62 -9.69 -0.72
N PHE A 2 25.54 -9.10 -1.48
CA PHE A 2 25.36 -7.73 -1.99
C PHE A 2 24.30 -7.73 -3.08
N LYS A 3 23.25 -6.92 -2.93
CA LYS A 3 22.21 -6.78 -3.97
C LYS A 3 22.73 -5.87 -5.07
N ILE A 4 22.79 -6.36 -6.29
CA ILE A 4 23.14 -5.55 -7.45
C ILE A 4 22.00 -4.58 -7.73
N GLU A 5 22.31 -3.29 -7.80
CA GLU A 5 21.34 -2.26 -8.10
C GLU A 5 21.23 -2.05 -9.60
N ILE A 6 20.03 -2.24 -10.13
CA ILE A 6 19.71 -2.12 -11.55
C ILE A 6 18.81 -0.91 -11.75
N TRP A 7 19.09 -0.10 -12.78
CA TRP A 7 18.37 1.12 -13.10
C TRP A 7 17.61 0.98 -14.42
N LYS A 8 16.36 1.43 -14.45
CA LYS A 8 15.53 1.52 -15.65
C LYS A 8 14.93 2.92 -15.78
N ASP A 9 14.74 3.38 -17.01
CA ASP A 9 14.07 4.64 -17.28
C ASP A 9 12.62 4.60 -16.78
N ILE A 10 12.17 5.72 -16.22
CA ILE A 10 10.79 5.90 -15.81
C ILE A 10 9.95 6.20 -17.06
N GLU A 11 8.89 5.46 -17.27
CA GLU A 11 7.91 5.66 -18.33
C GLU A 11 7.42 7.13 -18.36
N GLY A 12 7.42 7.74 -19.54
CA GLY A 12 7.11 9.16 -19.73
C GLY A 12 8.26 10.11 -19.37
N TYR A 13 9.41 9.58 -18.89
CA TYR A 13 10.59 10.38 -18.49
C TYR A 13 11.90 9.78 -19.00
N ILE A 14 11.88 9.07 -20.13
CA ILE A 14 13.05 8.43 -20.75
C ILE A 14 14.17 9.48 -20.94
N GLY A 15 15.40 9.12 -20.53
CA GLY A 15 16.56 10.01 -20.58
C GLY A 15 16.57 11.15 -19.55
N LYS A 16 15.53 11.27 -18.70
CA LYS A 16 15.46 12.28 -17.65
C LYS A 16 15.57 11.71 -16.24
N TYR A 17 14.87 10.61 -15.97
CA TYR A 17 14.82 9.99 -14.63
C TYR A 17 14.83 8.48 -14.74
N GLN A 18 15.53 7.85 -13.81
CA GLN A 18 15.56 6.41 -13.65
C GLN A 18 15.12 5.99 -12.25
N ILE A 19 14.52 4.81 -12.17
CA ILE A 19 14.16 4.11 -10.93
C ILE A 19 15.03 2.87 -10.78
N SER A 20 15.49 2.58 -9.56
CA SER A 20 16.20 1.35 -9.30
C SER A 20 15.29 0.24 -8.76
N ASN A 21 15.73 -1.00 -8.89
CA ASN A 21 15.10 -2.18 -8.28
C ASN A 21 15.09 -2.15 -6.74
N LEU A 22 15.80 -1.19 -6.13
CA LEU A 22 15.83 -0.97 -4.68
C LEU A 22 14.97 0.23 -4.24
N GLY A 23 14.24 0.89 -5.16
CA GLY A 23 13.35 2.01 -4.87
C GLY A 23 14.04 3.37 -4.78
N ARG A 24 15.25 3.53 -5.31
CA ARG A 24 15.91 4.83 -5.44
C ARG A 24 15.59 5.46 -6.79
N VAL A 25 15.43 6.78 -6.84
CA VAL A 25 15.20 7.53 -8.07
C VAL A 25 16.38 8.43 -8.36
N LYS A 26 16.82 8.44 -9.60
CA LYS A 26 17.95 9.22 -10.08
C LYS A 26 17.50 10.18 -11.18
N SER A 27 17.93 11.45 -11.09
CA SER A 27 17.87 12.41 -12.20
C SER A 27 19.12 12.26 -13.03
N LEU A 28 18.98 12.08 -14.33
CA LEU A 28 20.11 11.97 -15.25
C LEU A 28 20.68 13.35 -15.61
N LYS A 29 21.97 13.37 -15.94
CA LYS A 29 22.61 14.58 -16.50
C LYS A 29 21.93 14.96 -17.82
N ARG A 30 21.49 16.20 -17.94
CA ARG A 30 20.87 16.71 -19.16
C ARG A 30 21.01 18.20 -19.28
N TYR A 31 20.93 18.70 -20.53
CA TYR A 31 20.86 20.12 -20.84
C TYR A 31 19.40 20.54 -20.94
N ILE A 32 19.03 21.56 -20.20
CA ILE A 32 17.69 22.17 -20.24
C ILE A 32 17.79 23.36 -21.19
N LYS A 33 17.13 23.25 -22.35
CA LYS A 33 17.05 24.35 -23.30
C LYS A 33 16.31 25.53 -22.67
N PRO A 34 16.76 26.78 -22.91
CA PRO A 34 16.04 27.93 -22.44
C PRO A 34 14.66 28.03 -23.11
N THR A 35 13.66 28.41 -22.34
CA THR A 35 12.30 28.64 -22.82
C THR A 35 12.07 30.07 -23.30
N SER A 36 13.05 30.94 -23.11
CA SER A 36 13.01 32.37 -23.51
C SER A 36 14.40 32.79 -24.02
N PRO A 37 14.50 33.73 -24.96
CA PRO A 37 15.77 34.18 -25.55
C PRO A 37 16.81 34.68 -24.54
N ASN A 38 16.34 35.21 -23.40
CA ASN A 38 17.22 35.77 -22.36
C ASN A 38 17.63 34.75 -21.29
N GLN A 39 17.20 33.49 -21.40
CA GLN A 39 17.59 32.43 -20.46
C GLN A 39 18.85 31.70 -20.93
N LYS A 40 19.80 31.50 -20.01
CA LYS A 40 20.95 30.63 -20.25
C LYS A 40 20.56 29.16 -20.18
N THR A 41 21.17 28.34 -21.04
CA THR A 41 21.08 26.87 -20.96
C THR A 41 21.49 26.40 -19.55
N LYS A 42 20.66 25.63 -18.90
CA LYS A 42 20.96 25.03 -17.58
C LYS A 42 21.39 23.57 -17.73
N THR A 43 22.44 23.21 -17.02
CA THR A 43 22.85 21.80 -16.92
C THR A 43 22.26 21.20 -15.66
N CYS A 44 21.45 20.16 -15.82
CA CYS A 44 21.03 19.32 -14.70
C CYS A 44 22.11 18.25 -14.47
N LYS A 45 22.72 18.25 -13.28
CA LYS A 45 23.70 17.21 -12.89
C LYS A 45 22.97 15.92 -12.51
N GLU A 46 23.62 14.78 -12.73
CA GLU A 46 23.13 13.51 -12.21
C GLU A 46 23.09 13.53 -10.69
N LYS A 47 21.99 13.08 -10.11
CA LYS A 47 21.84 12.98 -8.65
C LYS A 47 20.70 12.03 -8.26
N ILE A 48 20.86 11.38 -7.12
CA ILE A 48 19.76 10.68 -6.44
C ILE A 48 18.79 11.72 -5.87
N LEU A 49 17.50 11.54 -6.16
CA LEU A 49 16.47 12.44 -5.69
C LEU A 49 16.06 12.09 -4.25
N LYS A 50 15.80 13.13 -3.46
CA LYS A 50 15.22 12.96 -2.12
C LYS A 50 13.78 12.47 -2.24
N THR A 51 13.43 11.51 -1.41
CA THR A 51 12.06 11.01 -1.26
C THR A 51 11.42 11.61 0.00
N CYS A 52 10.10 11.70 0.03
CA CYS A 52 9.35 12.11 1.22
C CYS A 52 8.26 11.07 1.53
N ILE A 53 7.90 10.97 2.79
CA ILE A 53 6.78 10.11 3.21
C ILE A 53 5.49 10.93 3.08
N GLY A 54 4.53 10.41 2.32
CA GLY A 54 3.21 11.02 2.18
C GLY A 54 2.26 10.66 3.33
N SER A 55 1.08 11.27 3.35
CA SER A 55 0.06 11.09 4.40
C SER A 55 -0.37 9.65 4.64
N HIS A 56 -0.27 8.79 3.63
CA HIS A 56 -0.60 7.37 3.73
C HIS A 56 0.58 6.46 4.09
N GLY A 57 1.74 7.05 4.45
CA GLY A 57 2.94 6.33 4.88
C GLY A 57 3.78 5.72 3.76
N TYR A 58 3.57 6.11 2.49
CA TYR A 58 4.37 5.65 1.35
C TYR A 58 5.44 6.66 0.98
N TYR A 59 6.59 6.18 0.47
CA TYR A 59 7.58 7.05 -0.14
C TYR A 59 7.08 7.61 -1.47
N HIS A 60 7.30 8.91 -1.65
CA HIS A 60 7.03 9.67 -2.87
C HIS A 60 8.27 10.39 -3.36
N VAL A 61 8.31 10.62 -4.67
CA VAL A 61 9.28 11.49 -5.34
C VAL A 61 8.55 12.50 -6.20
N SER A 62 9.11 13.71 -6.35
CA SER A 62 8.58 14.73 -7.26
C SER A 62 9.40 14.71 -8.56
N LEU A 63 8.73 14.53 -9.70
CA LEU A 63 9.28 14.58 -11.04
C LEU A 63 8.56 15.69 -11.81
N GLU A 64 9.28 16.74 -12.19
CA GLU A 64 8.72 17.90 -12.92
C GLU A 64 7.41 18.43 -12.29
N GLY A 65 7.39 18.56 -10.95
CA GLY A 65 6.24 19.07 -10.20
C GLY A 65 5.15 18.04 -9.87
N LYS A 66 5.17 16.87 -10.48
CA LYS A 66 4.21 15.78 -10.20
C LYS A 66 4.75 14.80 -9.16
N LYS A 67 3.91 14.37 -8.23
CA LYS A 67 4.27 13.39 -7.17
C LYS A 67 3.96 11.97 -7.61
N TYR A 68 4.93 11.07 -7.41
CA TYR A 68 4.82 9.65 -7.74
C TYR A 68 5.16 8.78 -6.55
N CYS A 69 4.38 7.71 -6.32
CA CYS A 69 4.70 6.69 -5.31
C CYS A 69 5.86 5.82 -5.80
N ILE A 70 6.89 5.64 -4.97
CA ILE A 70 8.09 4.86 -5.33
C ILE A 70 7.73 3.41 -5.67
N HIS A 71 6.95 2.72 -4.83
CA HIS A 71 6.56 1.33 -5.08
C HIS A 71 5.86 1.13 -6.44
N LYS A 72 5.05 2.11 -6.88
CA LYS A 72 4.40 2.05 -8.19
C LYS A 72 5.38 2.23 -9.34
N LEU A 73 6.40 3.10 -9.16
CA LEU A 73 7.46 3.27 -10.16
C LEU A 73 8.30 2.00 -10.30
N VAL A 74 8.70 1.38 -9.18
CA VAL A 74 9.42 0.11 -9.19
C VAL A 74 8.58 -1.00 -9.84
N ALA A 75 7.34 -1.16 -9.41
CA ALA A 75 6.47 -2.20 -9.96
C ALA A 75 6.27 -2.05 -11.48
N LYS A 76 6.00 -0.83 -11.97
CA LYS A 76 5.86 -0.55 -13.40
C LYS A 76 7.13 -0.83 -14.20
N ALA A 77 8.30 -0.52 -13.64
CA ALA A 77 9.56 -0.69 -14.35
C ALA A 77 10.07 -2.14 -14.36
N PHE A 78 9.79 -2.93 -13.32
CA PHE A 78 10.47 -4.20 -13.10
C PHE A 78 9.56 -5.41 -13.01
N ILE A 79 8.26 -5.25 -12.71
CA ILE A 79 7.34 -6.37 -12.48
C ILE A 79 6.29 -6.39 -13.59
N GLU A 80 6.23 -7.47 -14.33
CA GLU A 80 5.21 -7.68 -15.35
C GLU A 80 3.80 -7.69 -14.71
N ASN A 81 2.84 -7.01 -15.35
CA ASN A 81 1.45 -6.91 -14.87
C ASN A 81 0.48 -7.52 -15.89
N LYS A 82 0.52 -8.83 -16.05
CA LYS A 82 -0.30 -9.57 -17.03
C LYS A 82 -1.81 -9.37 -16.81
N GLU A 83 -2.22 -9.31 -15.54
CA GLU A 83 -3.63 -9.19 -15.15
C GLU A 83 -4.13 -7.74 -15.09
N ASN A 84 -3.32 -6.77 -15.47
CA ASN A 84 -3.65 -5.33 -15.40
C ASN A 84 -4.14 -4.87 -14.02
N PHE A 85 -3.56 -5.38 -12.95
CA PHE A 85 -3.89 -4.97 -11.59
C PHE A 85 -3.54 -3.50 -11.32
N ASN A 86 -4.37 -2.83 -10.53
CA ASN A 86 -4.19 -1.42 -10.17
C ASN A 86 -3.48 -1.20 -8.84
N CYS A 87 -3.32 -2.26 -8.05
CA CYS A 87 -2.71 -2.21 -6.72
C CYS A 87 -1.34 -2.88 -6.72
N VAL A 88 -0.43 -2.32 -5.90
CA VAL A 88 0.86 -2.93 -5.57
C VAL A 88 0.87 -3.21 -4.07
N ASN A 89 1.12 -4.46 -3.70
CA ASN A 89 1.26 -4.91 -2.33
C ASN A 89 2.73 -4.93 -1.90
N HIS A 90 2.99 -4.65 -0.62
CA HIS A 90 4.26 -4.90 0.04
C HIS A 90 4.15 -6.23 0.80
N LYS A 91 4.87 -7.26 0.35
CA LYS A 91 4.77 -8.63 0.89
C LYS A 91 5.05 -8.70 2.39
N ASP A 92 5.99 -7.89 2.88
CA ASP A 92 6.34 -7.77 4.30
C ASP A 92 5.43 -6.80 5.08
N GLY A 93 4.47 -6.15 4.41
CA GLY A 93 3.61 -5.13 4.99
C GLY A 93 4.29 -3.78 5.27
N ASN A 94 5.59 -3.65 5.06
CA ASN A 94 6.33 -2.42 5.27
C ASN A 94 6.27 -1.50 4.05
N LYS A 95 5.46 -0.45 4.11
CA LYS A 95 5.26 0.54 3.04
C LYS A 95 6.53 1.29 2.61
N LEU A 96 7.59 1.21 3.39
CA LEU A 96 8.86 1.87 3.14
C LEU A 96 9.88 0.95 2.44
N ASN A 97 9.65 -0.37 2.41
CA ASN A 97 10.50 -1.33 1.73
C ASN A 97 10.09 -1.50 0.26
N ASN A 98 10.63 -0.65 -0.60
CA ASN A 98 10.28 -0.60 -2.02
C ASN A 98 11.21 -1.42 -2.93
N SER A 99 11.91 -2.41 -2.38
CA SER A 99 12.69 -3.38 -3.18
C SER A 99 11.76 -4.22 -4.06
N ILE A 100 12.19 -4.51 -5.29
CA ILE A 100 11.44 -5.36 -6.24
C ILE A 100 11.03 -6.70 -5.64
N GLU A 101 11.89 -7.31 -4.80
CA GLU A 101 11.64 -8.61 -4.16
C GLU A 101 10.44 -8.57 -3.20
N ASN A 102 10.17 -7.38 -2.65
CA ASN A 102 9.11 -7.14 -1.67
C ASN A 102 7.80 -6.68 -2.31
N LEU A 103 7.78 -6.36 -3.60
CA LEU A 103 6.61 -5.82 -4.27
C LEU A 103 5.94 -6.87 -5.16
N GLU A 104 4.63 -6.78 -5.30
CA GLU A 104 3.83 -7.56 -6.22
C GLU A 104 2.61 -6.80 -6.71
N TRP A 105 2.20 -7.03 -7.96
CA TRP A 105 0.90 -6.56 -8.44
C TRP A 105 -0.20 -7.42 -7.85
N CYS A 106 -1.29 -6.80 -7.44
CA CYS A 106 -2.42 -7.51 -6.85
C CYS A 106 -3.76 -6.80 -7.13
N ASN A 107 -4.86 -7.54 -6.95
CA ASN A 107 -6.17 -6.91 -6.91
C ASN A 107 -6.44 -6.29 -5.53
N TYR A 108 -7.46 -5.43 -5.47
CA TYR A 108 -7.82 -4.74 -4.24
C TYR A 108 -8.20 -5.70 -3.10
N LEU A 109 -8.95 -6.76 -3.41
CA LEU A 109 -9.41 -7.72 -2.40
C LEU A 109 -8.24 -8.47 -1.76
N TYR A 110 -7.28 -8.91 -2.57
CA TYR A 110 -6.05 -9.54 -2.10
C TYR A 110 -5.27 -8.60 -1.16
N ASN A 111 -5.07 -7.35 -1.59
CA ASN A 111 -4.33 -6.36 -0.80
C ASN A 111 -4.99 -6.09 0.57
N VAL A 112 -6.32 -5.97 0.61
CA VAL A 112 -7.07 -5.81 1.86
C VAL A 112 -6.94 -7.05 2.74
N ASN A 113 -7.08 -8.25 2.19
CA ASN A 113 -6.93 -9.50 2.94
C ASN A 113 -5.51 -9.68 3.48
N HIS A 114 -4.48 -9.34 2.69
CA HIS A 114 -3.08 -9.35 3.12
C HIS A 114 -2.85 -8.40 4.30
N ALA A 115 -3.31 -7.15 4.18
CA ALA A 115 -3.20 -6.18 5.27
C ALA A 115 -3.92 -6.65 6.54
N PHE A 116 -5.05 -7.32 6.40
CA PHE A 116 -5.80 -7.89 7.50
C PHE A 116 -5.06 -9.06 8.17
N ASN A 117 -4.61 -10.03 7.38
CA ASN A 117 -3.95 -11.25 7.87
C ASN A 117 -2.62 -10.94 8.60
N ASN A 118 -1.93 -9.89 8.16
CA ASN A 118 -0.68 -9.43 8.76
C ASN A 118 -0.89 -8.38 9.88
N SER A 119 -2.13 -8.22 10.38
CA SER A 119 -2.46 -7.26 11.45
C SER A 119 -2.05 -5.80 11.15
N LEU A 120 -1.90 -5.45 9.86
CA LEU A 120 -1.55 -4.10 9.41
C LEU A 120 -2.74 -3.13 9.48
N MET A 121 -3.96 -3.67 9.58
CA MET A 121 -5.18 -2.88 9.78
C MET A 121 -5.65 -3.04 11.22
N LYS A 122 -5.86 -1.92 11.91
CA LYS A 122 -6.58 -1.89 13.18
C LYS A 122 -8.07 -2.13 12.92
N SER A 123 -8.46 -3.37 12.70
CA SER A 123 -9.88 -3.72 12.65
C SER A 123 -10.29 -4.30 14.00
N LEU A 124 -11.36 -3.77 14.57
CA LEU A 124 -11.97 -4.35 15.76
C LEU A 124 -12.59 -5.70 15.34
N LYS A 125 -11.93 -6.80 15.70
CA LYS A 125 -12.49 -8.13 15.56
C LYS A 125 -13.67 -8.27 16.53
N VAL A 126 -14.63 -9.09 16.16
CA VAL A 126 -15.79 -9.41 17.03
C VAL A 126 -15.71 -10.89 17.40
N LYS A 127 -15.69 -11.18 18.68
CA LYS A 127 -15.82 -12.52 19.21
C LYS A 127 -17.28 -12.74 19.63
N ALA A 128 -17.88 -13.79 19.09
CA ALA A 128 -19.20 -14.27 19.45
C ALA A 128 -19.07 -15.63 20.13
N THR A 129 -19.65 -15.78 21.32
CA THR A 129 -19.71 -17.05 22.03
C THR A 129 -21.17 -17.46 22.12
N ILE A 130 -21.52 -18.61 21.56
CA ILE A 130 -22.87 -19.21 21.68
C ILE A 130 -23.00 -19.79 23.07
N ILE A 131 -23.95 -19.28 23.87
CA ILE A 131 -24.05 -19.61 25.28
C ILE A 131 -24.45 -21.08 25.49
N LYS A 132 -25.20 -21.68 24.56
CA LYS A 132 -25.71 -23.04 24.66
C LYS A 132 -24.61 -24.13 24.72
N ASP A 133 -23.54 -23.93 23.93
CA ASP A 133 -22.48 -24.93 23.73
C ASP A 133 -21.05 -24.37 23.85
N ASN A 134 -20.95 -23.12 24.30
CA ASN A 134 -19.68 -22.39 24.39
C ASN A 134 -18.88 -22.30 23.08
N THR A 135 -19.53 -22.49 21.91
CA THR A 135 -18.89 -22.35 20.62
C THR A 135 -18.40 -20.90 20.44
N VAL A 136 -17.11 -20.73 20.15
CA VAL A 136 -16.49 -19.44 19.94
C VAL A 136 -16.25 -19.21 18.46
N ILE A 137 -16.75 -18.09 17.94
CA ILE A 137 -16.53 -17.67 16.56
C ILE A 137 -15.89 -16.28 16.56
N ILE A 138 -14.76 -16.14 15.90
CA ILE A 138 -14.06 -14.85 15.77
C ILE A 138 -14.27 -14.30 14.36
N PHE A 139 -14.87 -13.12 14.29
CA PHE A 139 -15.10 -12.41 13.06
C PHE A 139 -14.05 -11.31 12.88
N ARG A 140 -13.49 -11.20 11.69
CA ARG A 140 -12.50 -10.19 11.35
C ARG A 140 -13.04 -8.75 11.29
N SER A 141 -14.34 -8.54 11.34
CA SER A 141 -14.98 -7.22 11.37
C SER A 141 -16.43 -7.30 11.82
N LYS A 142 -16.99 -6.17 12.28
CA LYS A 142 -18.44 -6.02 12.55
C LYS A 142 -19.30 -6.44 11.35
N ALA A 143 -18.89 -6.07 10.13
CA ALA A 143 -19.66 -6.40 8.92
C ALA A 143 -19.78 -7.92 8.71
N LYS A 144 -18.69 -8.67 8.94
CA LYS A 144 -18.70 -10.13 8.85
C LYS A 144 -19.51 -10.78 9.97
N ALA A 145 -19.40 -10.27 11.21
CA ALA A 145 -20.23 -10.72 12.33
C ALA A 145 -21.72 -10.51 12.03
N ARG A 146 -22.07 -9.30 11.56
CA ARG A 146 -23.45 -8.95 11.19
C ARG A 146 -24.02 -9.87 10.12
N GLN A 147 -23.26 -10.13 9.07
CA GLN A 147 -23.66 -10.99 7.95
C GLN A 147 -23.93 -12.43 8.43
N TYR A 148 -23.00 -12.98 9.20
CA TYR A 148 -23.10 -14.35 9.69
C TYR A 148 -24.23 -14.53 10.72
N LEU A 149 -24.32 -13.61 11.69
CA LEU A 149 -25.33 -13.65 12.75
C LEU A 149 -26.72 -13.16 12.28
N LYS A 150 -26.83 -12.72 11.02
CA LYS A 150 -28.06 -12.15 10.42
C LYS A 150 -28.65 -10.99 11.27
N LEU A 151 -27.79 -10.15 11.83
CA LEU A 151 -28.17 -9.03 12.66
C LEU A 151 -28.15 -7.71 11.88
N SER A 152 -29.05 -6.78 12.21
CA SER A 152 -28.92 -5.40 11.76
C SER A 152 -27.73 -4.71 12.46
N GLU A 153 -27.21 -3.63 11.87
CA GLU A 153 -26.09 -2.90 12.45
C GLU A 153 -26.43 -2.35 13.87
N LYS A 154 -27.65 -1.83 14.03
CA LYS A 154 -28.15 -1.37 15.32
C LYS A 154 -28.12 -2.48 16.38
N LYS A 155 -28.67 -3.65 16.04
CA LYS A 155 -28.70 -4.81 16.96
C LYS A 155 -27.31 -5.33 17.31
N LEU A 156 -26.38 -5.41 16.34
CA LEU A 156 -25.01 -5.82 16.63
C LEU A 156 -24.30 -4.83 17.57
N ASN A 157 -24.44 -3.52 17.31
CA ASN A 157 -23.82 -2.49 18.15
C ASN A 157 -24.41 -2.50 19.58
N GLU A 158 -25.69 -2.72 19.70
CA GLU A 158 -26.36 -2.88 21.00
C GLU A 158 -25.87 -4.12 21.74
N GLY A 159 -25.76 -5.27 21.05
CA GLY A 159 -25.20 -6.49 21.62
C GLY A 159 -23.74 -6.35 22.06
N LEU A 160 -22.91 -5.62 21.29
CA LEU A 160 -21.52 -5.33 21.66
C LEU A 160 -21.43 -4.37 22.85
N LYS A 161 -22.36 -3.42 22.98
CA LYS A 161 -22.43 -2.51 24.12
C LYS A 161 -22.87 -3.23 25.41
N ASN A 162 -23.84 -4.11 25.29
CA ASN A 162 -24.45 -4.82 26.41
C ASN A 162 -23.74 -6.14 26.74
N GLY A 163 -22.73 -6.54 25.96
CA GLY A 163 -21.98 -7.80 26.10
C GLY A 163 -22.71 -9.04 25.59
N LYS A 164 -24.01 -8.94 25.24
CA LYS A 164 -24.80 -10.06 24.74
C LYS A 164 -25.99 -9.62 23.88
N ILE A 165 -26.42 -10.50 23.00
CA ILE A 165 -27.71 -10.43 22.32
C ILE A 165 -28.30 -11.85 22.21
N ASN A 166 -29.54 -12.04 22.63
CA ASN A 166 -30.16 -13.38 22.73
C ASN A 166 -29.22 -14.37 23.48
N ASN A 167 -28.93 -15.51 22.86
CA ASN A 167 -28.06 -16.56 23.41
C ASN A 167 -26.60 -16.44 22.92
N ILE A 168 -26.14 -15.25 22.55
CA ILE A 168 -24.80 -15.00 22.03
C ILE A 168 -24.15 -13.91 22.87
N LYS A 169 -23.00 -14.24 23.49
CA LYS A 169 -22.12 -13.24 24.10
C LYS A 169 -21.30 -12.58 23.01
N LEU A 170 -21.23 -11.26 23.01
CA LEU A 170 -20.51 -10.45 22.02
C LEU A 170 -19.49 -9.56 22.72
N GLU A 171 -18.27 -9.60 22.23
CA GLU A 171 -17.19 -8.75 22.72
C GLU A 171 -16.25 -8.35 21.59
N TYR A 172 -15.59 -7.19 21.75
CA TYR A 172 -14.47 -6.85 20.89
C TYR A 172 -13.28 -7.71 21.24
N PHE A 173 -12.56 -8.14 20.20
CA PHE A 173 -11.37 -8.98 20.32
C PHE A 173 -10.22 -8.31 19.57
N ASN A 174 -9.10 -8.09 20.24
CA ASN A 174 -7.87 -7.51 19.69
C ASN A 174 -6.95 -8.60 19.11
#